data_da84cef0bc49bf68e5e99cd408d9b9a8
#
_entry.id   da84cef0bc49bf68e5e99cd408d9b9a8
#
_cell.length_a   1.000
_cell.length_b   1.000
_cell.length_c   1.000
_cell.angle_alpha   90.00
_cell.angle_beta   90.00
_cell.angle_gamma   90.00
#
_symmetry.space_group_name_H-M   'P 1'
#
loop_
_entity.id
_entity.type
_entity.pdbx_description
1 polymer ?
#
loop_
_entity_poly.entity_id
_entity_poly.type
_entity_poly.pdbx_seq_one_letter_code
_entity_poly.pdbx_strand_id
1 'polypeptide(L)'
;MFAGLFLAASAHAQVGLYGEFSAAKVNVPGSKWIYGPTFGGYYDRGHLLFLSTGLDARGAVLGTGHNTLDSGLIGPRLVFQPHVLPIQPYVEALIGLGHAGYYQGTAPTTVTKFQYQFLGGLDLTILPRIDWRVVEFSYGGLSGLGSSFNPKVLSTGIVIRLP
;
A
#
# COMPACT_ATOMS: atom_id res chain seq x y z
N MET A 1 -41.25 -14.36 23.33
CA MET A 1 -40.02 -15.07 23.69
C MET A 1 -39.11 -15.09 22.44
N PHE A 2 -38.32 -14.03 22.24
CA PHE A 2 -37.43 -13.91 21.08
C PHE A 2 -36.06 -14.42 21.51
N ALA A 3 -35.69 -15.60 21.00
CA ALA A 3 -34.35 -16.15 21.12
C ALA A 3 -33.42 -15.41 20.15
N GLY A 4 -32.62 -14.50 20.70
CA GLY A 4 -31.58 -13.83 19.93
C GLY A 4 -30.48 -14.83 19.60
N LEU A 5 -30.38 -15.18 18.34
CA LEU A 5 -29.25 -15.94 17.79
C LEU A 5 -28.04 -15.01 17.76
N PHE A 6 -27.22 -15.03 18.82
CA PHE A 6 -25.88 -14.49 18.79
C PHE A 6 -25.02 -15.41 17.91
N LEU A 7 -24.95 -15.09 16.62
CA LEU A 7 -23.88 -15.57 15.75
C LEU A 7 -22.57 -14.97 16.31
N ALA A 8 -21.84 -15.78 17.06
CA ALA A 8 -20.46 -15.51 17.39
C ALA A 8 -19.69 -15.49 16.07
N ALA A 9 -19.53 -14.33 15.48
CA ALA A 9 -18.59 -14.11 14.40
C ALA A 9 -17.20 -14.40 14.98
N SER A 10 -16.64 -15.54 14.67
CA SER A 10 -15.24 -15.85 14.94
C SER A 10 -14.42 -14.80 14.21
N ALA A 11 -13.95 -13.81 14.94
CA ALA A 11 -13.06 -12.79 14.42
C ALA A 11 -11.70 -13.45 14.15
N HIS A 12 -11.55 -14.12 13.02
CA HIS A 12 -10.27 -14.60 12.54
C HIS A 12 -9.46 -13.37 12.13
N ALA A 13 -8.49 -13.03 12.97
CA ALA A 13 -7.49 -12.06 12.59
C ALA A 13 -6.65 -12.64 11.45
N GLN A 14 -6.52 -11.91 10.36
CA GLN A 14 -5.73 -12.31 9.21
C GLN A 14 -4.48 -11.44 9.12
N VAL A 15 -3.32 -12.08 9.11
CA VAL A 15 -2.03 -11.42 8.85
C VAL A 15 -1.60 -11.75 7.44
N GLY A 16 -1.20 -10.76 6.67
CA GLY A 16 -0.61 -10.93 5.36
C GLY A 16 0.74 -10.24 5.27
N LEU A 17 1.68 -10.89 4.59
CA LEU A 17 2.95 -10.30 4.18
C LEU A 17 2.97 -10.19 2.65
N TYR A 18 3.52 -9.11 2.12
CA TYR A 18 3.55 -8.93 0.68
C TYR A 18 4.86 -8.34 0.19
N GLY A 19 5.16 -8.67 -1.07
CA GLY A 19 6.21 -8.07 -1.85
C GLY A 19 5.69 -7.68 -3.22
N GLU A 20 6.00 -6.46 -3.66
CA GLU A 20 5.51 -5.87 -4.90
C GLU A 20 6.66 -5.28 -5.71
N PHE A 21 6.47 -5.22 -7.00
CA PHE A 21 7.24 -4.37 -7.88
C PHE A 21 6.42 -3.11 -8.18
N SER A 22 7.03 -1.96 -7.92
CA SER A 22 6.39 -0.65 -8.01
C SER A 22 7.05 0.22 -9.06
N ALA A 23 6.23 0.95 -9.80
CA ALA A 23 6.64 1.98 -10.74
C ALA A 23 6.01 3.31 -10.30
N ALA A 24 6.83 4.31 -10.03
CA ALA A 24 6.38 5.62 -9.58
C ALA A 24 6.73 6.72 -10.58
N LYS A 25 5.83 7.68 -10.70
CA LYS A 25 6.04 8.91 -11.46
C LYS A 25 5.79 10.10 -10.57
N VAL A 26 6.75 11.02 -10.54
CA VAL A 26 6.68 12.26 -9.80
C VAL A 26 6.40 13.41 -10.75
N ASN A 27 5.50 14.33 -10.38
CA ASN A 27 5.13 15.47 -11.21
C ASN A 27 6.15 16.62 -11.09
N VAL A 28 7.37 16.39 -11.56
CA VAL A 28 8.38 17.45 -11.74
C VAL A 28 8.83 17.50 -13.21
N PRO A 29 9.11 18.69 -13.77
CA PRO A 29 9.61 18.78 -15.14
C PRO A 29 10.87 17.93 -15.33
N GLY A 30 10.86 17.06 -16.35
CA GLY A 30 11.96 16.14 -16.62
C GLY A 30 11.96 14.86 -15.77
N SER A 31 10.93 14.61 -14.95
CA SER A 31 10.86 13.42 -14.12
C SER A 31 10.74 12.16 -14.97
N LYS A 32 11.62 11.21 -14.70
CA LYS A 32 11.58 9.86 -15.26
C LYS A 32 10.79 8.95 -14.31
N TRP A 33 10.31 7.84 -14.84
CA TRP A 33 9.79 6.75 -14.02
C TRP A 33 10.89 6.20 -13.12
N ILE A 34 10.56 6.00 -11.85
CA ILE A 34 11.41 5.31 -10.88
C ILE A 34 10.76 3.97 -10.54
N TYR A 35 11.57 2.96 -10.31
CA TYR A 35 11.13 1.58 -10.11
C TYR A 35 11.81 0.99 -8.89
N GLY A 36 11.16 0.02 -8.27
CA GLY A 36 11.77 -0.72 -7.19
C GLY A 36 10.79 -1.58 -6.41
N PRO A 37 11.30 -2.29 -5.40
CA PRO A 37 10.48 -3.12 -4.54
C PRO A 37 9.71 -2.28 -3.53
N THR A 38 8.49 -2.74 -3.26
CA THR A 38 7.68 -2.38 -2.09
C THR A 38 7.39 -3.66 -1.33
N PHE A 39 7.50 -3.62 -0.03
CA PHE A 39 7.22 -4.75 0.85
C PHE A 39 6.48 -4.26 2.09
N GLY A 40 5.70 -5.13 2.65
CA GLY A 40 4.93 -4.77 3.84
C GLY A 40 4.15 -5.93 4.42
N GLY A 41 3.32 -5.58 5.36
CA GLY A 41 2.41 -6.53 5.98
C GLY A 41 1.20 -5.83 6.54
N TYR A 42 0.09 -6.55 6.54
CA TYR A 42 -1.16 -6.07 7.07
C TYR A 42 -1.72 -7.02 8.13
N TYR A 43 -2.52 -6.45 8.98
CA TYR A 43 -3.29 -7.14 10.00
C TYR A 43 -4.75 -6.72 9.88
N ASP A 44 -5.61 -7.62 9.40
CA ASP A 44 -7.04 -7.40 9.26
C ASP A 44 -7.78 -8.00 10.45
N ARG A 45 -8.65 -7.21 11.07
CA ARG A 45 -9.45 -7.62 12.23
C ARG A 45 -10.89 -7.12 12.08
N GLY A 46 -11.80 -8.03 12.31
CA GLY A 46 -13.23 -7.73 12.32
C GLY A 46 -13.85 -7.79 10.94
N HIS A 47 -14.81 -8.68 10.80
CA HIS A 47 -15.65 -8.79 9.61
C HIS A 47 -17.03 -8.26 9.97
N LEU A 48 -17.45 -7.19 9.30
CA LEU A 48 -18.83 -6.75 9.28
C LEU A 48 -19.41 -7.10 7.91
N LEU A 49 -20.12 -8.24 7.83
CA LEU A 49 -20.64 -8.80 6.57
C LEU A 49 -19.50 -9.13 5.58
N PHE A 50 -19.25 -8.26 4.62
CA PHE A 50 -18.25 -8.41 3.56
C PHE A 50 -17.06 -7.44 3.72
N LEU A 51 -17.04 -6.67 4.80
CA LEU A 51 -16.07 -5.61 5.02
C LEU A 51 -15.15 -5.99 6.18
N SER A 52 -13.85 -5.95 5.93
CA SER A 52 -12.80 -6.16 6.94
C SER A 52 -12.02 -4.86 7.12
N THR A 53 -11.66 -4.57 8.36
CA THR A 53 -10.84 -3.41 8.70
C THR A 53 -9.53 -3.86 9.32
N GLY A 54 -8.46 -3.17 9.02
CA GLY A 54 -7.15 -3.54 9.50
C GLY A 54 -6.15 -2.39 9.50
N LEU A 55 -4.91 -2.74 9.70
CA LEU A 55 -3.75 -1.86 9.60
C LEU A 55 -2.76 -2.45 8.59
N ASP A 56 -2.15 -1.59 7.80
CA ASP A 56 -1.05 -1.91 6.91
C ASP A 56 0.20 -1.13 7.32
N ALA A 57 1.36 -1.77 7.21
CA ALA A 57 2.67 -1.14 7.34
C ALA A 57 3.54 -1.57 6.17
N ARG A 58 4.11 -0.57 5.47
CA ARG A 58 4.91 -0.81 4.26
C ARG A 58 6.18 -0.01 4.20
N GLY A 59 7.16 -0.57 3.49
CA GLY A 59 8.37 0.11 3.06
C GLY A 59 8.52 0.03 1.55
N ALA A 60 8.98 1.10 0.92
CA ALA A 60 9.29 1.11 -0.51
C ALA A 60 10.70 1.69 -0.72
N VAL A 61 11.42 1.09 -1.66
CA VAL A 61 12.74 1.57 -2.09
C VAL A 61 12.70 1.67 -3.61
N LEU A 62 12.49 2.89 -4.10
CA LEU A 62 12.33 3.17 -5.53
C LEU A 62 13.48 4.03 -6.02
N GLY A 63 14.03 3.69 -7.19
CA GLY A 63 15.11 4.46 -7.76
C GLY A 63 15.31 4.26 -9.25
N THR A 64 15.86 5.25 -9.91
CA THR A 64 16.37 5.16 -11.28
C THR A 64 17.47 6.20 -11.49
N GLY A 65 18.67 5.75 -11.79
CA GLY A 65 19.82 6.61 -11.98
C GLY A 65 20.14 7.41 -10.72
N HIS A 66 19.81 8.70 -10.72
CA HIS A 66 20.11 9.61 -9.62
C HIS A 66 18.90 10.02 -8.77
N ASN A 67 17.72 9.50 -9.10
CA ASN A 67 16.49 9.80 -8.38
C ASN A 67 16.11 8.60 -7.52
N THR A 68 15.94 8.81 -6.22
CA THR A 68 15.51 7.80 -5.27
C THR A 68 14.33 8.29 -4.44
N LEU A 69 13.46 7.37 -4.08
CA LEU A 69 12.35 7.60 -3.18
C LEU A 69 12.20 6.39 -2.26
N ASP A 70 12.62 6.54 -1.02
CA ASP A 70 12.46 5.54 0.02
C ASP A 70 11.34 6.00 0.95
N SER A 71 10.48 5.09 1.36
CA SER A 71 9.38 5.43 2.25
C SER A 71 9.07 4.34 3.26
N GLY A 72 8.63 4.78 4.44
CA GLY A 72 8.07 3.92 5.48
C GLY A 72 6.73 4.49 5.93
N LEU A 73 5.65 3.74 5.70
CA LEU A 73 4.28 4.21 5.90
C LEU A 73 3.49 3.19 6.71
N ILE A 74 2.50 3.70 7.47
CA ILE A 74 1.55 2.89 8.23
C ILE A 74 0.18 3.56 8.21
N GLY A 75 -0.89 2.77 8.24
CA GLY A 75 -2.24 3.33 8.33
C GLY A 75 -3.36 2.31 8.22
N PRO A 76 -4.60 2.79 8.29
CA PRO A 76 -5.78 1.96 8.19
C PRO A 76 -5.97 1.37 6.79
N ARG A 77 -6.44 0.13 6.79
CA ARG A 77 -6.82 -0.67 5.61
C ARG A 77 -8.28 -1.07 5.72
N LEU A 78 -8.98 -0.99 4.60
CA LEU A 78 -10.36 -1.44 4.43
C LEU A 78 -10.44 -2.39 3.25
N VAL A 79 -10.91 -3.61 3.50
CA VAL A 79 -10.98 -4.68 2.49
C VAL A 79 -12.41 -5.15 2.32
N PHE A 80 -12.85 -5.28 1.08
CA PHE A 80 -14.10 -5.92 0.73
C PHE A 80 -13.83 -7.38 0.34
N GLN A 81 -14.36 -8.33 1.13
CA GLN A 81 -14.15 -9.77 0.97
C GLN A 81 -15.47 -10.48 0.65
N PRO A 82 -15.90 -10.51 -0.61
CA PRO A 82 -17.07 -11.26 -1.01
C PRO A 82 -16.79 -12.76 -0.92
N HIS A 83 -17.62 -13.51 -0.19
CA HIS A 83 -17.42 -14.96 0.04
C HIS A 83 -17.53 -15.81 -1.24
N VAL A 84 -18.05 -15.26 -2.31
CA VAL A 84 -18.34 -15.97 -3.56
C VAL A 84 -17.28 -15.75 -4.63
N LEU A 85 -16.53 -14.67 -4.54
CA LEU A 85 -15.55 -14.27 -5.56
C LEU A 85 -14.12 -14.36 -5.00
N PRO A 86 -13.16 -14.82 -5.80
CA PRO A 86 -11.76 -14.90 -5.38
C PRO A 86 -11.05 -13.54 -5.43
N ILE A 87 -11.79 -12.43 -5.51
CA ILE A 87 -11.26 -11.08 -5.61
C ILE A 87 -11.51 -10.30 -4.33
N GLN A 88 -10.52 -9.53 -3.90
CA GLN A 88 -10.56 -8.73 -2.68
C GLN A 88 -10.09 -7.30 -2.99
N PRO A 89 -11.00 -6.41 -3.39
CA PRO A 89 -10.67 -5.00 -3.51
C PRO A 89 -10.44 -4.38 -2.13
N TYR A 90 -9.47 -3.47 -2.05
CA TYR A 90 -9.13 -2.78 -0.81
C TYR A 90 -8.76 -1.32 -1.06
N VAL A 91 -8.84 -0.52 0.00
CA VAL A 91 -8.37 0.86 0.05
C VAL A 91 -7.61 1.10 1.34
N GLU A 92 -6.62 1.98 1.29
CA GLU A 92 -5.79 2.32 2.44
C GLU A 92 -5.49 3.82 2.46
N ALA A 93 -5.27 4.33 3.66
CA ALA A 93 -4.79 5.68 3.88
C ALA A 93 -3.58 5.60 4.83
N LEU A 94 -2.41 5.91 4.31
CA LEU A 94 -1.14 5.70 5.00
C LEU A 94 -0.45 7.03 5.27
N ILE A 95 0.26 7.07 6.39
CA ILE A 95 1.12 8.19 6.78
C ILE A 95 2.47 7.67 7.25
N GLY A 96 3.50 8.49 7.12
CA GLY A 96 4.84 8.12 7.56
C GLY A 96 5.91 9.09 7.09
N LEU A 97 7.07 8.55 6.76
CA LEU A 97 8.22 9.32 6.30
C LEU A 97 8.63 8.88 4.90
N GLY A 98 8.95 9.85 4.06
CA GLY A 98 9.55 9.65 2.75
C GLY A 98 10.90 10.34 2.68
N HIS A 99 11.88 9.63 2.12
CA HIS A 99 13.21 10.12 1.84
C HIS A 99 13.40 10.20 0.33
N ALA A 100 13.51 11.42 -0.19
CA ALA A 100 13.71 11.66 -1.62
C ALA A 100 15.13 12.15 -1.88
N GLY A 101 15.81 11.49 -2.80
CA GLY A 101 17.09 11.93 -3.35
C GLY A 101 16.92 12.40 -4.79
N TYR A 102 17.41 13.60 -5.10
CA TYR A 102 17.40 14.13 -6.45
C TYR A 102 18.58 15.09 -6.68
N TYR A 103 18.94 15.31 -7.93
CA TYR A 103 19.97 16.27 -8.27
C TYR A 103 19.35 17.63 -8.55
N GLN A 104 19.84 18.65 -7.84
CA GLN A 104 19.55 20.04 -8.11
C GLN A 104 20.82 20.70 -8.72
N GLY A 105 20.88 20.71 -10.06
CA GLY A 105 22.10 21.07 -10.77
C GLY A 105 23.18 19.96 -10.68
N THR A 106 24.35 20.30 -10.16
CA THR A 106 25.47 19.35 -9.97
C THR A 106 25.55 18.77 -8.54
N ALA A 107 24.73 19.28 -7.60
CA ALA A 107 24.79 18.86 -6.20
C ALA A 107 23.69 17.82 -5.90
N PRO A 108 24.06 16.68 -5.26
CA PRO A 108 23.08 15.74 -4.74
C PRO A 108 22.35 16.35 -3.55
N THR A 109 21.03 16.32 -3.59
CA THR A 109 20.19 16.80 -2.49
C THR A 109 19.32 15.67 -1.99
N THR A 110 19.31 15.49 -0.68
CA THR A 110 18.44 14.51 -0.01
C THR A 110 17.55 15.20 1.00
N VAL A 111 16.28 14.82 1.02
CA VAL A 111 15.28 15.42 1.91
C VAL A 111 14.40 14.35 2.50
N THR A 112 14.28 14.34 3.83
CA THR A 112 13.30 13.51 4.54
C THR A 112 12.13 14.37 4.98
N LYS A 113 10.92 13.96 4.62
CA LYS A 113 9.69 14.67 4.89
C LYS A 113 8.56 13.74 5.32
N PHE A 114 7.57 14.32 5.97
CA PHE A 114 6.32 13.64 6.22
C PHE A 114 5.65 13.30 4.88
N GLN A 115 5.23 12.04 4.76
CA GLN A 115 4.55 11.52 3.58
C GLN A 115 3.17 11.01 3.95
N TYR A 116 2.20 11.28 3.11
CA TYR A 116 0.89 10.63 3.14
C TYR A 116 0.63 9.93 1.81
N GLN A 117 -0.16 8.87 1.84
CA GLN A 117 -0.49 8.09 0.66
C GLN A 117 -1.90 7.52 0.78
N PHE A 118 -2.70 7.70 -0.26
CA PHE A 118 -3.97 7.03 -0.45
C PHE A 118 -3.80 6.01 -1.56
N LEU A 119 -4.30 4.81 -1.36
CA LEU A 119 -4.19 3.77 -2.35
C LEU A 119 -5.43 2.90 -2.42
N GLY A 120 -5.57 2.24 -3.56
CA GLY A 120 -6.57 1.22 -3.79
C GLY A 120 -5.99 0.12 -4.66
N GLY A 121 -6.37 -1.10 -4.38
CA GLY A 121 -5.86 -2.26 -5.08
C GLY A 121 -6.85 -3.41 -5.15
N LEU A 122 -6.43 -4.44 -5.86
CA LEU A 122 -7.19 -5.65 -6.07
C LEU A 122 -6.29 -6.86 -5.86
N ASP A 123 -6.61 -7.67 -4.85
CA ASP A 123 -5.97 -8.94 -4.59
C ASP A 123 -6.84 -10.07 -5.18
N LEU A 124 -6.23 -11.03 -5.89
CA LEU A 124 -6.85 -12.21 -6.48
C LEU A 124 -6.30 -13.46 -5.81
N THR A 125 -7.16 -14.24 -5.16
CA THR A 125 -6.76 -15.50 -4.52
C THR A 125 -6.45 -16.55 -5.59
N ILE A 126 -5.17 -16.95 -5.67
CA ILE A 126 -4.68 -17.99 -6.59
C ILE A 126 -4.62 -19.34 -5.87
N LEU A 127 -4.13 -19.34 -4.64
CA LEU A 127 -3.99 -20.51 -3.78
C LEU A 127 -4.56 -20.21 -2.38
N PRO A 128 -4.87 -21.21 -1.56
CA PRO A 128 -5.52 -21.01 -0.26
C PRO A 128 -4.86 -20.00 0.69
N ARG A 129 -3.59 -19.66 0.47
CA ARG A 129 -2.82 -18.71 1.30
C ARG A 129 -1.98 -17.74 0.47
N ILE A 130 -2.16 -17.73 -0.84
CA ILE A 130 -1.40 -16.89 -1.74
C ILE A 130 -2.35 -16.11 -2.62
N ASP A 131 -2.27 -14.79 -2.54
CA ASP A 131 -3.00 -13.89 -3.42
C ASP A 131 -2.02 -13.21 -4.38
N TRP A 132 -2.48 -13.00 -5.59
CA TRP A 132 -1.82 -12.10 -6.52
C TRP A 132 -2.42 -10.72 -6.36
N ARG A 133 -1.60 -9.75 -5.99
CA ARG A 133 -1.94 -8.33 -6.06
C ARG A 133 -1.87 -7.91 -7.51
N VAL A 134 -3.01 -7.98 -8.19
CA VAL A 134 -3.09 -7.76 -9.64
C VAL A 134 -2.66 -6.36 -9.99
N VAL A 135 -3.20 -5.40 -9.25
CA VAL A 135 -2.90 -3.98 -9.43
C VAL A 135 -3.14 -3.24 -8.12
N GLU A 136 -2.24 -2.36 -7.79
CA GLU A 136 -2.40 -1.34 -6.77
C GLU A 136 -2.04 0.00 -7.37
N PHE A 137 -2.90 0.98 -7.19
CA PHE A 137 -2.65 2.37 -7.55
C PHE A 137 -2.60 3.22 -6.29
N SER A 138 -1.57 4.03 -6.15
CA SER A 138 -1.45 4.95 -5.05
C SER A 138 -1.16 6.38 -5.51
N TYR A 139 -1.67 7.31 -4.72
CA TYR A 139 -1.46 8.74 -4.85
C TYR A 139 -1.07 9.31 -3.49
N GLY A 140 -0.01 10.10 -3.45
CA GLY A 140 0.47 10.66 -2.19
C GLY A 140 1.14 12.01 -2.36
N GLY A 141 1.72 12.50 -1.28
CA GLY A 141 2.48 13.73 -1.27
C GLY A 141 3.51 13.74 -0.15
N LEU A 142 4.62 14.46 -0.41
CA LEU A 142 5.61 14.79 0.60
C LEU A 142 5.38 16.22 1.08
N SER A 143 5.14 16.39 2.38
CA SER A 143 4.86 17.68 2.99
C SER A 143 6.08 18.62 2.91
N GLY A 144 5.87 19.86 2.47
CA GLY A 144 6.92 20.88 2.44
C GLY A 144 7.81 20.90 1.19
N LEU A 145 7.52 20.05 0.17
CA LEU A 145 8.17 20.12 -1.15
C LEU A 145 7.32 20.86 -2.20
N GLY A 146 6.28 21.54 -1.77
CA GLY A 146 5.32 22.20 -2.64
C GLY A 146 4.28 21.23 -3.23
N SER A 147 3.27 21.76 -3.92
CA SER A 147 2.21 20.97 -4.56
C SER A 147 2.69 20.12 -5.74
N SER A 148 3.96 20.17 -6.08
CA SER A 148 4.54 19.51 -7.26
C SER A 148 5.05 18.10 -6.98
N PHE A 149 5.26 17.71 -5.70
CA PHE A 149 5.84 16.42 -5.36
C PHE A 149 4.77 15.41 -4.93
N ASN A 150 3.92 15.02 -5.88
CA ASN A 150 2.86 14.05 -5.68
C ASN A 150 3.17 12.77 -6.47
N PRO A 151 3.84 11.78 -5.87
CA PRO A 151 4.13 10.52 -6.52
C PRO A 151 2.83 9.76 -6.80
N LYS A 152 2.70 9.33 -8.04
CA LYS A 152 1.70 8.35 -8.47
C LYS A 152 2.43 7.03 -8.64
N VAL A 153 1.98 6.00 -7.94
CA VAL A 153 2.64 4.69 -7.97
C VAL A 153 1.67 3.64 -8.46
N LEU A 154 2.17 2.78 -9.33
CA LEU A 154 1.48 1.59 -9.80
C LEU A 154 2.30 0.38 -9.36
N SER A 155 1.66 -0.59 -8.71
CA SER A 155 2.34 -1.77 -8.18
C SER A 155 1.60 -3.04 -8.54
N THR A 156 2.35 -4.14 -8.60
CA THR A 156 1.84 -5.51 -8.68
C THR A 156 2.73 -6.43 -7.85
N GLY A 157 2.18 -7.50 -7.30
CA GLY A 157 2.97 -8.36 -6.42
C GLY A 157 2.26 -9.58 -5.89
N ILE A 158 2.84 -10.18 -4.87
CA ILE A 158 2.34 -11.39 -4.23
C ILE A 158 2.09 -11.12 -2.75
N VAL A 159 1.01 -11.66 -2.25
CA VAL A 159 0.61 -11.61 -0.83
C VAL A 159 0.59 -13.03 -0.28
N ILE A 160 1.20 -13.24 0.87
CA ILE A 160 1.18 -14.51 1.60
C ILE A 160 0.37 -14.29 2.88
N ARG A 161 -0.75 -15.00 3.01
CA ARG A 161 -1.59 -14.98 4.21
C ARG A 161 -1.09 -15.98 5.23
N LEU A 162 -0.80 -15.50 6.40
CA LEU A 162 -0.43 -16.33 7.54
C LEU A 162 -1.67 -16.91 8.23
N PRO A 163 -1.56 -18.11 8.82
CA PRO A 163 -2.68 -18.75 9.51
C PRO A 163 -3.09 -18.03 10.78
#